data_8ffe321a138d6992cc6f9920752baa12
#
_entry.id   8ffe321a138d6992cc6f9920752baa12
#
_cell.length_a   1.000
_cell.length_b   1.000
_cell.length_c   1.000
_cell.angle_alpha   90.00
_cell.angle_beta   90.00
_cell.angle_gamma   90.00
#
_symmetry.space_group_name_H-M   'P 1'
#
loop_
_entity.id
_entity.type
_entity.pdbx_description
1 polymer ?
#
loop_
_entity_poly.entity_id
_entity_poly.type
_entity_poly.pdbx_seq_one_letter_code
_entity_poly.pdbx_strand_id
1 'polypeptide(L)'
;MIKLVNDTINNNDVDQLINWLKTYPRLTKGPLTVELEQKWSNWLGVDKSIFCNSGSSANLLMLWALVEANRITRNSKIVIPSTAWATDLSPVIQLGMNPILCDINLEDFSVDLTHLEQIFKETKPEVLLLVSVLGLVPNIERIVKLCEDYNVILLEDTCESMGSEFNDKKLGTFGLMSSFSTYFGHHISTIEGGFVSTNDEELYEILKSIRSHGWDRDASPEYSKKLRSDWGTSDFDALYTFYHSGFNLRSTDLQAFIGLGQIDKLDDICKKRNENFKIYFNELSDMNPNLIERGFTSNFAYPVISKNRDAIVNSLLNENIEVRPMICGSMGTQPFYVKKYGKKELPAVSIVDKYGFYVPNHPGLKKEEILKITNIIKEVNKLRSPYLPTR
;
A
#
# COMPACT_ATOMS: atom_id res chain seq x y z
N MET A 1 -13.54 24.32 -4.24
CA MET A 1 -12.42 23.44 -4.65
C MET A 1 -12.75 22.04 -4.20
N ILE A 2 -12.79 21.10 -5.12
CA ILE A 2 -12.90 19.66 -4.81
C ILE A 2 -11.49 19.11 -4.68
N LYS A 3 -11.08 18.82 -3.43
CA LYS A 3 -9.74 18.32 -3.13
C LYS A 3 -9.63 16.83 -3.43
N LEU A 4 -8.41 16.38 -3.69
CA LEU A 4 -8.12 14.96 -3.88
C LEU A 4 -8.26 14.16 -2.57
N VAL A 5 -7.90 14.80 -1.47
CA VAL A 5 -7.86 14.23 -0.12
C VAL A 5 -8.71 15.07 0.84
N ASN A 6 -9.39 14.37 1.75
CA ASN A 6 -10.03 14.97 2.91
C ASN A 6 -9.42 14.38 4.18
N ASP A 7 -8.93 15.25 5.07
CA ASP A 7 -8.36 14.82 6.33
C ASP A 7 -9.43 14.12 7.19
N THR A 8 -9.09 12.97 7.74
CA THR A 8 -9.97 12.18 8.61
C THR A 8 -9.84 12.56 10.08
N ILE A 9 -8.78 13.31 10.43
CA ILE A 9 -8.60 13.89 11.77
C ILE A 9 -9.52 15.13 11.87
N ASN A 10 -10.51 15.08 12.74
CA ASN A 10 -11.47 16.14 12.95
C ASN A 10 -11.24 16.87 14.29
N ASN A 11 -12.06 17.89 14.56
CA ASN A 11 -11.93 18.70 15.79
C ASN A 11 -12.05 17.84 17.06
N ASN A 12 -12.93 16.84 17.08
CA ASN A 12 -13.08 15.96 18.24
C ASN A 12 -11.81 15.12 18.48
N ASP A 13 -11.14 14.64 17.43
CA ASP A 13 -9.87 13.92 17.56
C ASP A 13 -8.79 14.84 18.16
N VAL A 14 -8.75 16.10 17.73
CA VAL A 14 -7.82 17.11 18.26
C VAL A 14 -8.12 17.44 19.72
N ASP A 15 -9.39 17.62 20.07
CA ASP A 15 -9.80 17.92 21.46
C ASP A 15 -9.46 16.74 22.39
N GLN A 16 -9.69 15.51 21.96
CA GLN A 16 -9.29 14.32 22.71
C GLN A 16 -7.77 14.24 22.89
N LEU A 17 -7.01 14.51 21.82
CA LEU A 17 -5.55 14.57 21.86
C LEU A 17 -5.05 15.63 22.85
N ILE A 18 -5.61 16.83 22.82
CA ILE A 18 -5.27 17.91 23.77
C ILE A 18 -5.52 17.45 25.22
N ASN A 19 -6.66 16.80 25.48
CA ASN A 19 -6.98 16.33 26.82
C ASN A 19 -6.04 15.21 27.28
N TRP A 20 -5.68 14.30 26.39
CA TRP A 20 -4.68 13.28 26.70
C TRP A 20 -3.30 13.90 26.98
N LEU A 21 -2.86 14.86 26.16
CA LEU A 21 -1.57 15.55 26.37
C LEU A 21 -1.48 16.31 27.71
N LYS A 22 -2.61 16.81 28.25
CA LYS A 22 -2.65 17.44 29.59
C LYS A 22 -2.34 16.46 30.74
N THR A 23 -2.37 15.16 30.48
CA THR A 23 -1.94 14.13 31.46
C THR A 23 -0.42 13.94 31.49
N TYR A 24 0.32 14.67 30.67
CA TYR A 24 1.78 14.59 30.51
C TYR A 24 2.29 13.17 30.23
N PRO A 25 1.71 12.45 29.25
CA PRO A 25 2.10 11.08 28.98
C PRO A 25 3.49 10.99 28.32
N ARG A 26 4.08 9.80 28.36
CA ARG A 26 5.25 9.52 27.55
C ARG A 26 4.82 9.42 26.08
N LEU A 27 5.47 10.19 25.18
CA LEU A 27 5.05 10.32 23.77
C LEU A 27 5.73 9.35 22.81
N THR A 28 6.89 8.78 23.19
CA THR A 28 7.59 7.78 22.36
C THR A 28 6.83 6.45 22.37
N LYS A 29 7.20 5.51 21.49
CA LYS A 29 6.58 4.17 21.42
C LYS A 29 6.39 3.57 22.82
N GLY A 30 5.18 3.14 23.11
CA GLY A 30 4.78 2.60 24.40
C GLY A 30 3.47 1.80 24.32
N PRO A 31 2.66 1.80 25.39
CA PRO A 31 1.45 0.96 25.50
C PRO A 31 0.40 1.23 24.43
N LEU A 32 0.18 2.50 24.04
CA LEU A 32 -0.81 2.84 23.01
C LEU A 32 -0.43 2.31 21.64
N THR A 33 0.86 2.24 21.34
CA THR A 33 1.34 1.59 20.11
C THR A 33 0.96 0.10 20.09
N VAL A 34 1.14 -0.61 21.21
CA VAL A 34 0.78 -2.04 21.33
C VAL A 34 -0.74 -2.23 21.20
N GLU A 35 -1.53 -1.37 21.83
CA GLU A 35 -2.99 -1.38 21.74
C GLU A 35 -3.45 -1.14 20.30
N LEU A 36 -2.84 -0.18 19.60
CA LEU A 36 -3.13 0.12 18.21
C LEU A 36 -2.79 -1.06 17.30
N GLU A 37 -1.62 -1.69 17.48
CA GLU A 37 -1.19 -2.89 16.76
C GLU A 37 -2.20 -4.03 16.89
N GLN A 38 -2.69 -4.26 18.11
CA GLN A 38 -3.71 -5.29 18.37
C GLN A 38 -5.06 -4.94 17.74
N LYS A 39 -5.52 -3.70 17.88
CA LYS A 39 -6.79 -3.22 17.31
C LYS A 39 -6.75 -3.30 15.78
N TRP A 40 -5.62 -2.96 15.18
CA TRP A 40 -5.39 -3.09 13.74
C TRP A 40 -5.43 -4.55 13.28
N SER A 41 -4.71 -5.45 13.96
CA SER A 41 -4.71 -6.88 13.65
C SER A 41 -6.12 -7.47 13.68
N ASN A 42 -6.90 -7.13 14.71
CA ASN A 42 -8.28 -7.56 14.86
C ASN A 42 -9.18 -7.04 13.73
N TRP A 43 -9.01 -5.77 13.34
CA TRP A 43 -9.78 -5.17 12.25
C TRP A 43 -9.43 -5.80 10.90
N LEU A 44 -8.15 -6.03 10.64
CA LEU A 44 -7.67 -6.61 9.38
C LEU A 44 -8.02 -8.10 9.26
N GLY A 45 -8.05 -8.83 10.38
CA GLY A 45 -8.28 -10.27 10.43
C GLY A 45 -6.98 -11.09 10.30
N VAL A 46 -5.91 -10.61 10.92
CA VAL A 46 -4.60 -11.27 11.01
C VAL A 46 -4.18 -11.42 12.47
N ASP A 47 -3.21 -12.31 12.73
CA ASP A 47 -2.75 -12.57 14.10
C ASP A 47 -1.90 -11.44 14.66
N LYS A 48 -1.04 -10.85 13.84
CA LYS A 48 0.05 -9.96 14.27
C LYS A 48 0.22 -8.75 13.35
N SER A 49 0.49 -7.61 13.95
CA SER A 49 0.90 -6.41 13.21
C SER A 49 1.90 -5.60 14.03
N ILE A 50 2.77 -4.88 13.34
CA ILE A 50 3.62 -3.84 13.94
C ILE A 50 3.28 -2.49 13.34
N PHE A 51 3.31 -1.44 14.16
CA PHE A 51 3.14 -0.06 13.74
C PHE A 51 4.51 0.61 13.58
N CYS A 52 4.79 1.15 12.42
CA CYS A 52 6.03 1.85 12.06
C CYS A 52 5.74 3.28 11.59
N ASN A 53 6.80 4.02 11.23
CA ASN A 53 6.67 5.45 10.95
C ASN A 53 6.14 5.81 9.55
N SER A 54 5.98 4.83 8.64
CA SER A 54 5.36 5.06 7.31
C SER A 54 5.08 3.74 6.58
N GLY A 55 4.20 3.78 5.56
CA GLY A 55 4.02 2.66 4.63
C GLY A 55 5.29 2.32 3.86
N SER A 56 6.10 3.33 3.50
CA SER A 56 7.40 3.12 2.85
C SER A 56 8.37 2.32 3.73
N SER A 57 8.38 2.60 5.02
CA SER A 57 9.17 1.83 5.98
C SER A 57 8.60 0.42 6.17
N ALA A 58 7.29 0.24 6.06
CA ALA A 58 6.65 -1.07 6.10
C ALA A 58 7.15 -1.96 4.95
N ASN A 59 7.22 -1.44 3.71
CA ASN A 59 7.78 -2.17 2.57
C ASN A 59 9.24 -2.56 2.77
N LEU A 60 10.06 -1.65 3.31
CA LEU A 60 11.45 -1.93 3.64
C LEU A 60 11.57 -3.03 4.71
N LEU A 61 10.75 -2.95 5.75
CA LEU A 61 10.75 -3.93 6.85
C LEU A 61 10.33 -5.32 6.39
N MET A 62 9.32 -5.45 5.50
CA MET A 62 8.91 -6.75 4.97
C MET A 62 10.07 -7.46 4.25
N LEU A 63 10.76 -6.76 3.35
CA LEU A 63 11.87 -7.33 2.59
C LEU A 63 13.06 -7.65 3.51
N TRP A 64 13.38 -6.76 4.46
CA TRP A 64 14.48 -6.98 5.37
C TRP A 64 14.21 -8.11 6.37
N ALA A 65 12.97 -8.26 6.83
CA ALA A 65 12.58 -9.39 7.69
C ALA A 65 12.80 -10.74 7.00
N LEU A 66 12.51 -10.85 5.71
CA LEU A 66 12.80 -12.07 4.94
C LEU A 66 14.31 -12.38 4.85
N VAL A 67 15.15 -11.34 4.74
CA VAL A 67 16.62 -11.51 4.74
C VAL A 67 17.10 -11.98 6.12
N GLU A 68 16.65 -11.34 7.19
CA GLU A 68 17.05 -11.69 8.57
C GLU A 68 16.53 -13.08 8.98
N ALA A 69 15.39 -13.53 8.42
CA ALA A 69 14.86 -14.89 8.56
C ALA A 69 15.54 -15.92 7.65
N ASN A 70 16.54 -15.53 6.84
CA ASN A 70 17.20 -16.38 5.85
C ASN A 70 16.26 -17.00 4.81
N ARG A 71 15.09 -16.41 4.55
CA ARG A 71 14.14 -16.87 3.52
C ARG A 71 14.49 -16.34 2.13
N ILE A 72 15.18 -15.21 2.05
CA ILE A 72 15.75 -14.65 0.83
C ILE A 72 17.15 -14.09 1.11
N THR A 73 17.83 -13.68 0.06
CA THR A 73 19.16 -13.04 0.14
C THR A 73 19.16 -11.65 -0.48
N ARG A 74 20.22 -10.88 -0.29
CA ARG A 74 20.38 -9.59 -0.97
C ARG A 74 20.44 -9.70 -2.50
N ASN A 75 20.76 -10.88 -3.04
CA ASN A 75 20.78 -11.10 -4.49
C ASN A 75 19.44 -11.63 -5.04
N SER A 76 18.42 -11.77 -4.20
CA SER A 76 17.12 -12.29 -4.62
C SER A 76 16.43 -11.39 -5.64
N LYS A 77 15.64 -12.00 -6.50
CA LYS A 77 14.86 -11.36 -7.54
C LYS A 77 13.48 -11.06 -6.99
N ILE A 78 13.08 -9.81 -7.08
CA ILE A 78 11.80 -9.32 -6.58
C ILE A 78 10.98 -8.83 -7.77
N VAL A 79 9.82 -9.45 -8.00
CA VAL A 79 8.88 -8.98 -9.03
C VAL A 79 8.00 -7.87 -8.45
N ILE A 80 7.82 -6.81 -9.22
CA ILE A 80 7.04 -5.62 -8.85
C ILE A 80 6.17 -5.24 -10.05
N PRO A 81 4.89 -4.85 -9.87
CA PRO A 81 4.10 -4.25 -10.93
C PRO A 81 4.78 -3.01 -11.48
N SER A 82 4.71 -2.82 -12.79
CA SER A 82 5.32 -1.64 -13.43
C SER A 82 4.59 -0.33 -13.15
N THR A 83 3.33 -0.37 -12.67
CA THR A 83 2.64 0.74 -12.01
C THR A 83 2.62 0.47 -10.50
N ALA A 84 3.37 1.27 -9.75
CA ALA A 84 3.56 1.12 -8.31
C ALA A 84 3.98 2.46 -7.70
N TRP A 85 4.07 2.55 -6.40
CA TRP A 85 4.68 3.71 -5.76
C TRP A 85 6.21 3.58 -5.74
N ALA A 86 6.94 4.69 -5.67
CA ALA A 86 8.41 4.65 -5.69
C ALA A 86 9.01 3.77 -4.58
N THR A 87 8.35 3.67 -3.44
CA THR A 87 8.81 2.89 -2.28
C THR A 87 8.36 1.42 -2.28
N ASP A 88 7.80 0.93 -3.39
CA ASP A 88 7.74 -0.50 -3.69
C ASP A 88 9.06 -0.99 -4.29
N LEU A 89 9.69 -0.13 -5.10
CA LEU A 89 10.93 -0.45 -5.80
C LEU A 89 12.19 0.01 -5.03
N SER A 90 12.13 1.17 -4.37
CA SER A 90 13.31 1.75 -3.70
C SER A 90 13.94 0.82 -2.68
N PRO A 91 13.20 0.13 -1.79
CA PRO A 91 13.79 -0.82 -0.84
C PRO A 91 14.51 -1.98 -1.53
N VAL A 92 13.99 -2.50 -2.64
CA VAL A 92 14.63 -3.56 -3.43
C VAL A 92 16.01 -3.11 -3.90
N ILE A 93 16.09 -1.89 -4.42
CA ILE A 93 17.34 -1.29 -4.89
C ILE A 93 18.30 -1.00 -3.72
N GLN A 94 17.79 -0.43 -2.63
CA GLN A 94 18.58 -0.04 -1.45
C GLN A 94 19.17 -1.25 -0.73
N LEU A 95 18.43 -2.35 -0.67
CA LEU A 95 18.90 -3.61 -0.08
C LEU A 95 19.81 -4.42 -1.01
N GLY A 96 20.04 -3.97 -2.25
CA GLY A 96 20.91 -4.64 -3.22
C GLY A 96 20.26 -5.83 -3.93
N MET A 97 18.94 -5.94 -3.89
CA MET A 97 18.18 -6.99 -4.56
C MET A 97 17.99 -6.67 -6.06
N ASN A 98 17.48 -7.64 -6.82
CA ASN A 98 17.30 -7.53 -8.26
C ASN A 98 15.82 -7.31 -8.61
N PRO A 99 15.39 -6.10 -8.99
CA PRO A 99 14.01 -5.86 -9.35
C PRO A 99 13.68 -6.39 -10.74
N ILE A 100 12.50 -7.01 -10.87
CA ILE A 100 11.92 -7.43 -12.15
C ILE A 100 10.56 -6.74 -12.29
N LEU A 101 10.42 -5.88 -13.31
CA LEU A 101 9.15 -5.21 -13.57
C LEU A 101 8.24 -6.11 -14.39
N CYS A 102 7.04 -6.37 -13.85
CA CYS A 102 5.94 -7.05 -14.54
C CYS A 102 5.01 -6.01 -15.15
N ASP A 103 4.58 -6.22 -16.39
CA ASP A 103 3.54 -5.37 -16.99
C ASP A 103 2.22 -5.53 -16.24
N ILE A 104 1.33 -4.61 -16.45
CA ILE A 104 0.03 -4.59 -15.79
C ILE A 104 -1.08 -4.97 -16.77
N ASN A 105 -2.26 -5.28 -16.24
CA ASN A 105 -3.49 -5.32 -17.01
C ASN A 105 -4.29 -4.01 -16.84
N LEU A 106 -5.22 -3.74 -17.74
CA LEU A 106 -6.09 -2.54 -17.66
C LEU A 106 -7.43 -2.80 -16.95
N GLU A 107 -7.63 -4.01 -16.42
CA GLU A 107 -8.84 -4.38 -15.71
C GLU A 107 -8.84 -3.89 -14.26
N ASP A 108 -7.68 -3.92 -13.63
CA ASP A 108 -7.48 -3.56 -12.22
C ASP A 108 -6.12 -2.89 -11.96
N PHE A 109 -5.33 -2.63 -13.00
CA PHE A 109 -3.98 -2.06 -12.96
C PHE A 109 -2.97 -2.87 -12.13
N SER A 110 -3.31 -4.09 -11.77
CA SER A 110 -2.42 -5.05 -11.15
C SER A 110 -1.59 -5.79 -12.21
N VAL A 111 -0.76 -6.74 -11.80
CA VAL A 111 0.11 -7.52 -12.69
C VAL A 111 -0.68 -8.22 -13.80
N ASP A 112 -0.16 -8.19 -15.04
CA ASP A 112 -0.64 -9.05 -16.11
C ASP A 112 -0.28 -10.51 -15.82
N LEU A 113 -1.27 -11.37 -15.66
CA LEU A 113 -1.09 -12.77 -15.23
C LEU A 113 -0.26 -13.59 -16.22
N THR A 114 -0.38 -13.30 -17.53
CA THR A 114 0.39 -14.00 -18.57
C THR A 114 1.86 -13.63 -18.50
N HIS A 115 2.14 -12.34 -18.37
CA HIS A 115 3.51 -11.85 -18.21
C HIS A 115 4.11 -12.28 -16.88
N LEU A 116 3.31 -12.27 -15.79
CA LEU A 116 3.74 -12.75 -14.47
C LEU A 116 4.17 -14.22 -14.52
N GLU A 117 3.35 -15.07 -15.14
CA GLU A 117 3.67 -16.51 -15.26
C GLU A 117 4.91 -16.72 -16.13
N GLN A 118 5.08 -15.96 -17.21
CA GLN A 118 6.29 -15.99 -18.03
C GLN A 118 7.53 -15.59 -17.20
N ILE A 119 7.46 -14.52 -16.42
CA ILE A 119 8.54 -14.09 -15.53
C ILE A 119 8.89 -15.21 -14.55
N PHE A 120 7.89 -15.84 -13.92
CA PHE A 120 8.13 -16.92 -12.96
C PHE A 120 8.84 -18.12 -13.59
N LYS A 121 8.43 -18.52 -14.79
CA LYS A 121 9.08 -19.62 -15.55
C LYS A 121 10.53 -19.30 -15.92
N GLU A 122 10.78 -18.11 -16.45
CA GLU A 122 12.07 -17.75 -17.02
C GLU A 122 13.09 -17.32 -15.97
N THR A 123 12.65 -16.60 -14.92
CA THR A 123 13.57 -15.93 -13.99
C THR A 123 13.63 -16.60 -12.62
N LYS A 124 12.60 -17.38 -12.23
CA LYS A 124 12.47 -18.02 -10.93
C LYS A 124 12.72 -17.02 -9.78
N PRO A 125 11.89 -15.99 -9.64
CA PRO A 125 12.06 -14.99 -8.59
C PRO A 125 11.67 -15.59 -7.23
N GLU A 126 12.19 -15.00 -6.16
CA GLU A 126 11.88 -15.42 -4.80
C GLU A 126 10.62 -14.74 -4.26
N VAL A 127 10.34 -13.50 -4.68
CA VAL A 127 9.25 -12.70 -4.13
C VAL A 127 8.48 -11.99 -5.24
N LEU A 128 7.15 -11.94 -5.08
CA LEU A 128 6.27 -10.97 -5.72
C LEU A 128 5.84 -9.94 -4.65
N LEU A 129 6.19 -8.67 -4.82
CA LEU A 129 5.58 -7.56 -4.07
C LEU A 129 4.43 -7.03 -4.91
N LEU A 130 3.23 -7.49 -4.59
CA LEU A 130 2.00 -7.11 -5.26
C LEU A 130 1.51 -5.76 -4.75
N VAL A 131 1.14 -4.86 -5.64
CA VAL A 131 0.51 -3.58 -5.28
C VAL A 131 -0.94 -3.57 -5.75
N SER A 132 -1.86 -3.29 -4.82
CA SER A 132 -3.29 -3.14 -5.12
C SER A 132 -3.58 -1.67 -5.45
N VAL A 133 -3.30 -1.30 -6.71
CA VAL A 133 -3.30 0.10 -7.18
C VAL A 133 -4.67 0.75 -6.98
N LEU A 134 -4.67 1.94 -6.38
CA LEU A 134 -5.86 2.78 -6.12
C LEU A 134 -6.99 2.08 -5.35
N GLY A 135 -6.72 0.96 -4.70
CA GLY A 135 -7.74 0.20 -3.95
C GLY A 135 -8.57 -0.74 -4.81
N LEU A 136 -8.24 -0.90 -6.08
CA LEU A 136 -8.87 -1.89 -6.94
C LEU A 136 -8.49 -3.30 -6.51
N VAL A 137 -9.44 -4.22 -6.61
CA VAL A 137 -9.24 -5.61 -6.22
C VAL A 137 -8.64 -6.39 -7.38
N PRO A 138 -7.39 -6.89 -7.27
CA PRO A 138 -6.76 -7.68 -8.31
C PRO A 138 -7.41 -9.07 -8.44
N ASN A 139 -7.05 -9.82 -9.47
CA ASN A 139 -7.40 -11.24 -9.54
C ASN A 139 -6.54 -12.04 -8.55
N ILE A 140 -6.76 -11.76 -7.25
CA ILE A 140 -5.90 -12.23 -6.17
C ILE A 140 -5.83 -13.75 -6.07
N GLU A 141 -6.94 -14.45 -6.34
CA GLU A 141 -7.00 -15.91 -6.33
C GLU A 141 -6.01 -16.54 -7.33
N ARG A 142 -5.98 -15.99 -8.57
CA ARG A 142 -5.04 -16.46 -9.59
C ARG A 142 -3.61 -16.08 -9.27
N ILE A 143 -3.38 -14.91 -8.67
CA ILE A 143 -2.04 -14.48 -8.24
C ILE A 143 -1.51 -15.39 -7.14
N VAL A 144 -2.31 -15.66 -6.11
CA VAL A 144 -1.95 -16.60 -5.02
C VAL A 144 -1.61 -17.97 -5.61
N LYS A 145 -2.47 -18.48 -6.49
CA LYS A 145 -2.25 -19.78 -7.13
C LYS A 145 -0.94 -19.83 -7.93
N LEU A 146 -0.63 -18.78 -8.69
CA LEU A 146 0.66 -18.70 -9.41
C LEU A 146 1.85 -18.68 -8.43
N CYS A 147 1.76 -17.90 -7.35
CA CYS A 147 2.81 -17.86 -6.34
C CYS A 147 3.05 -19.23 -5.70
N GLU A 148 1.98 -19.98 -5.39
CA GLU A 148 2.07 -21.36 -4.87
C GLU A 148 2.69 -22.31 -5.89
N ASP A 149 2.21 -22.30 -7.14
CA ASP A 149 2.68 -23.21 -8.20
C ASP A 149 4.17 -23.02 -8.54
N TYR A 150 4.70 -21.81 -8.37
CA TYR A 150 6.10 -21.48 -8.65
C TYR A 150 6.95 -21.29 -7.39
N ASN A 151 6.40 -21.52 -6.19
CA ASN A 151 7.08 -21.33 -4.90
C ASN A 151 7.66 -19.91 -4.76
N VAL A 152 6.86 -18.88 -5.09
CA VAL A 152 7.20 -17.47 -4.96
C VAL A 152 6.51 -16.91 -3.72
N ILE A 153 7.25 -16.20 -2.86
CA ILE A 153 6.68 -15.54 -1.69
C ILE A 153 5.83 -14.36 -2.15
N LEU A 154 4.55 -14.32 -1.75
CA LEU A 154 3.68 -13.18 -1.98
C LEU A 154 3.76 -12.20 -0.82
N LEU A 155 4.12 -10.95 -1.11
CA LEU A 155 3.94 -9.78 -0.24
C LEU A 155 2.90 -8.85 -0.86
N GLU A 156 2.09 -8.20 -0.03
CA GLU A 156 1.05 -7.28 -0.49
C GLU A 156 1.36 -5.85 -0.03
N ASP A 157 1.50 -4.90 -0.97
CA ASP A 157 1.35 -3.49 -0.66
C ASP A 157 -0.12 -3.09 -0.81
N THR A 158 -0.75 -2.81 0.30
CA THR A 158 -2.16 -2.44 0.42
C THR A 158 -2.36 -1.02 0.95
N CYS A 159 -1.33 -0.17 0.80
CA CYS A 159 -1.40 1.22 1.26
C CYS A 159 -2.57 2.00 0.65
N GLU A 160 -2.94 1.69 -0.60
CA GLU A 160 -4.05 2.35 -1.31
C GLU A 160 -5.37 1.55 -1.26
N SER A 161 -5.37 0.34 -0.68
CA SER A 161 -6.51 -0.60 -0.74
C SER A 161 -7.04 -1.02 0.63
N MET A 162 -6.81 -0.20 1.65
CA MET A 162 -7.28 -0.43 3.00
C MET A 162 -8.80 -0.67 3.02
N GLY A 163 -9.21 -1.87 3.45
CA GLY A 163 -10.62 -2.29 3.50
C GLY A 163 -11.22 -2.76 2.18
N SER A 164 -10.46 -2.87 1.10
CA SER A 164 -10.91 -3.60 -0.10
C SER A 164 -10.91 -5.10 0.18
N GLU A 165 -11.91 -5.82 -0.36
CA GLU A 165 -12.14 -7.24 -0.04
C GLU A 165 -12.40 -8.07 -1.30
N PHE A 166 -11.92 -9.30 -1.27
CA PHE A 166 -12.27 -10.36 -2.22
C PHE A 166 -12.82 -11.57 -1.46
N ASN A 167 -14.05 -12.00 -1.78
CA ASN A 167 -14.74 -13.10 -1.10
C ASN A 167 -14.74 -12.94 0.43
N ASP A 168 -15.17 -11.76 0.91
CA ASP A 168 -15.28 -11.39 2.32
C ASP A 168 -13.93 -11.42 3.09
N LYS A 169 -12.82 -11.45 2.38
CA LYS A 169 -11.48 -11.42 2.96
C LYS A 169 -10.75 -10.15 2.50
N LYS A 170 -10.25 -9.37 3.47
CA LYS A 170 -9.56 -8.10 3.20
C LYS A 170 -8.26 -8.32 2.43
N LEU A 171 -7.96 -7.44 1.45
CA LEU A 171 -6.63 -7.37 0.87
C LEU A 171 -5.60 -7.07 1.95
N GLY A 172 -4.41 -7.63 1.81
CA GLY A 172 -3.37 -7.63 2.84
C GLY A 172 -3.42 -8.85 3.77
N THR A 173 -4.29 -9.84 3.49
CA THR A 173 -4.39 -11.08 4.25
C THR A 173 -4.17 -12.33 3.39
N PHE A 174 -3.82 -12.16 2.12
CA PHE A 174 -3.60 -13.26 1.17
C PHE A 174 -2.13 -13.67 1.08
N GLY A 175 -1.20 -12.72 1.24
CA GLY A 175 0.23 -12.95 1.20
C GLY A 175 0.83 -13.30 2.56
N LEU A 176 2.14 -13.55 2.58
CA LEU A 176 2.90 -13.84 3.79
C LEU A 176 2.97 -12.65 4.74
N MET A 177 3.13 -11.45 4.19
CA MET A 177 3.10 -10.17 4.91
C MET A 177 2.41 -9.12 4.04
N SER A 178 1.89 -8.09 4.70
CA SER A 178 1.32 -6.93 4.01
C SER A 178 1.73 -5.60 4.66
N SER A 179 1.77 -4.55 3.85
CA SER A 179 2.03 -3.19 4.28
C SER A 179 0.82 -2.28 4.11
N PHE A 180 0.69 -1.32 5.01
CA PHE A 180 -0.35 -0.29 4.99
C PHE A 180 0.27 1.06 5.35
N SER A 181 -0.33 2.15 4.84
CA SER A 181 0.06 3.51 5.15
C SER A 181 -1.08 4.27 5.82
N THR A 182 -0.73 5.01 6.86
CA THR A 182 -1.65 5.92 7.57
C THR A 182 -1.19 7.38 7.45
N TYR A 183 -0.50 7.71 6.35
CA TYR A 183 -0.26 9.08 5.91
C TYR A 183 -1.60 9.78 5.63
N PHE A 184 -1.69 11.09 5.85
CA PHE A 184 -2.95 11.82 5.79
C PHE A 184 -3.70 11.69 4.45
N GLY A 185 -3.01 11.33 3.39
CA GLY A 185 -3.59 11.13 2.05
C GLY A 185 -4.35 9.81 1.89
N HIS A 186 -4.19 8.85 2.79
CA HIS A 186 -4.81 7.53 2.73
C HIS A 186 -6.21 7.48 3.38
N HIS A 187 -6.69 6.28 3.70
CA HIS A 187 -8.04 6.07 4.23
C HIS A 187 -8.24 6.67 5.61
N ILE A 188 -7.24 6.48 6.48
CA ILE A 188 -7.16 7.08 7.82
C ILE A 188 -5.78 7.70 8.02
N SER A 189 -5.68 8.61 8.97
CA SER A 189 -4.43 9.32 9.25
C SER A 189 -3.96 9.13 10.67
N THR A 190 -2.66 8.83 10.83
CA THR A 190 -1.92 8.96 12.08
C THR A 190 -0.87 10.07 11.99
N ILE A 191 -1.12 11.08 11.15
CA ILE A 191 -0.16 12.09 10.67
C ILE A 191 0.83 11.43 9.69
N GLU A 192 1.75 10.66 10.22
CA GLU A 192 2.65 9.72 9.55
C GLU A 192 2.52 8.37 10.25
N GLY A 193 2.59 7.27 9.50
CA GLY A 193 2.53 5.92 10.04
C GLY A 193 2.34 4.85 8.98
N GLY A 194 2.52 3.62 9.40
CA GLY A 194 2.26 2.44 8.58
C GLY A 194 2.26 1.18 9.41
N PHE A 195 1.72 0.11 8.84
CA PHE A 195 1.70 -1.20 9.47
C PHE A 195 2.38 -2.24 8.60
N VAL A 196 3.03 -3.21 9.23
CA VAL A 196 3.32 -4.52 8.64
C VAL A 196 2.48 -5.55 9.37
N SER A 197 1.75 -6.37 8.62
CA SER A 197 0.85 -7.40 9.17
C SER A 197 1.24 -8.78 8.67
N THR A 198 1.11 -9.81 9.52
CA THR A 198 1.49 -11.19 9.21
C THR A 198 0.82 -12.18 10.17
N ASN A 199 0.71 -13.45 9.73
CA ASN A 199 0.35 -14.58 10.60
C ASN A 199 1.58 -15.44 10.95
N ASP A 200 2.79 -15.04 10.53
CA ASP A 200 4.03 -15.76 10.77
C ASP A 200 4.70 -15.21 12.05
N GLU A 201 4.76 -16.06 13.09
CA GLU A 201 5.28 -15.67 14.41
C GLU A 201 6.78 -15.32 14.38
N GLU A 202 7.59 -16.06 13.59
CA GLU A 202 9.03 -15.77 13.47
C GLU A 202 9.26 -14.40 12.82
N LEU A 203 8.57 -14.14 11.72
CA LEU A 203 8.67 -12.84 11.03
C LEU A 203 8.17 -11.70 11.92
N TYR A 204 7.12 -11.92 12.70
CA TYR A 204 6.63 -10.91 13.64
C TYR A 204 7.68 -10.54 14.70
N GLU A 205 8.35 -11.54 15.30
CA GLU A 205 9.42 -11.31 16.27
C GLU A 205 10.60 -10.56 15.65
N ILE A 206 11.02 -10.97 14.45
CA ILE A 206 12.07 -10.28 13.69
C ILE A 206 11.66 -8.84 13.37
N LEU A 207 10.43 -8.60 12.90
CA LEU A 207 9.90 -7.28 12.58
C LEU A 207 9.95 -6.34 13.78
N LYS A 208 9.55 -6.79 14.98
CA LYS A 208 9.66 -6.00 16.21
C LYS A 208 11.10 -5.59 16.50
N SER A 209 12.02 -6.51 16.32
CA SER A 209 13.44 -6.30 16.54
C SER A 209 14.05 -5.32 15.52
N ILE A 210 13.90 -5.59 14.22
CA ILE A 210 14.51 -4.77 13.17
C ILE A 210 13.90 -3.38 13.05
N ARG A 211 12.63 -3.19 13.41
CA ARG A 211 12.01 -1.87 13.54
C ARG A 211 12.72 -0.98 14.57
N SER A 212 13.35 -1.60 15.56
CA SER A 212 13.95 -0.95 16.73
C SER A 212 15.39 -1.42 16.95
N HIS A 213 16.29 -1.06 16.06
CA HIS A 213 17.74 -1.27 16.14
C HIS A 213 18.23 -2.74 16.09
N GLY A 214 17.36 -3.74 16.12
CA GLY A 214 17.73 -5.15 16.14
C GLY A 214 17.90 -5.77 17.55
N TRP A 215 17.44 -5.11 18.61
CA TRP A 215 17.45 -5.65 19.96
C TRP A 215 16.21 -6.48 20.30
N ASP A 216 16.20 -7.13 21.47
CA ASP A 216 15.10 -7.99 21.93
C ASP A 216 14.09 -7.32 22.87
N ARG A 217 14.15 -5.99 23.06
CA ARG A 217 13.32 -5.28 24.06
C ARG A 217 11.81 -5.35 23.83
N ASP A 218 11.40 -5.46 22.58
CA ASP A 218 10.00 -5.57 22.18
C ASP A 218 9.58 -7.03 21.87
N ALA A 219 10.53 -7.96 21.92
CA ALA A 219 10.30 -9.37 21.64
C ALA A 219 9.50 -10.07 22.74
N SER A 220 8.88 -11.21 22.42
CA SER A 220 8.28 -12.07 23.43
C SER A 220 9.32 -12.59 24.40
N PRO A 221 8.93 -12.92 25.66
CA PRO A 221 9.87 -13.51 26.62
C PRO A 221 10.56 -14.76 26.12
N GLU A 222 9.84 -15.60 25.38
CA GLU A 222 10.32 -16.85 24.80
C GLU A 222 11.39 -16.58 23.72
N TYR A 223 11.12 -15.64 22.82
CA TYR A 223 12.04 -15.26 21.76
C TYR A 223 13.29 -14.57 22.30
N SER A 224 13.12 -13.66 23.26
CA SER A 224 14.24 -13.00 23.97
C SER A 224 15.14 -14.03 24.66
N LYS A 225 14.54 -15.01 25.38
CA LYS A 225 15.30 -16.08 26.05
C LYS A 225 16.06 -16.93 25.04
N LYS A 226 15.45 -17.26 23.91
CA LYS A 226 16.12 -18.00 22.82
C LYS A 226 17.33 -17.22 22.30
N LEU A 227 17.14 -15.95 21.91
CA LEU A 227 18.23 -15.13 21.38
C LEU A 227 19.40 -15.02 22.38
N ARG A 228 19.11 -14.76 23.68
CA ARG A 228 20.14 -14.65 24.71
C ARG A 228 20.88 -15.97 24.91
N SER A 229 20.17 -17.10 24.89
CA SER A 229 20.77 -18.43 24.98
C SER A 229 21.67 -18.75 23.79
N ASP A 230 21.19 -18.48 22.57
CA ASP A 230 21.91 -18.79 21.34
C ASP A 230 23.24 -18.00 21.22
N TRP A 231 23.27 -16.81 21.81
CA TRP A 231 24.44 -15.91 21.77
C TRP A 231 25.21 -15.81 23.09
N GLY A 232 24.81 -16.58 24.14
CA GLY A 232 25.47 -16.54 25.45
C GLY A 232 25.42 -15.17 26.10
N THR A 233 24.34 -14.39 25.88
CA THR A 233 24.20 -13.02 26.36
C THR A 233 23.58 -13.00 27.76
N SER A 234 24.21 -12.29 28.70
CA SER A 234 23.64 -12.05 30.04
C SER A 234 22.43 -11.07 29.98
N ASP A 235 21.58 -11.09 31.01
CA ASP A 235 20.47 -10.13 31.11
C ASP A 235 20.95 -8.67 31.14
N PHE A 236 22.11 -8.41 31.72
CA PHE A 236 22.69 -7.09 31.75
C PHE A 236 23.21 -6.65 30.37
N ASP A 237 23.94 -7.51 29.68
CA ASP A 237 24.49 -7.21 28.35
C ASP A 237 23.38 -7.11 27.29
N ALA A 238 22.29 -7.85 27.45
CA ALA A 238 21.11 -7.80 26.57
C ALA A 238 20.50 -6.40 26.45
N LEU A 239 20.73 -5.53 27.43
CA LEU A 239 20.27 -4.13 27.39
C LEU A 239 20.80 -3.38 26.15
N TYR A 240 21.97 -3.78 25.64
CA TYR A 240 22.62 -3.19 24.45
C TYR A 240 23.21 -4.25 23.51
N THR A 241 22.60 -5.44 23.46
CA THR A 241 22.90 -6.45 22.44
C THR A 241 21.91 -6.32 21.28
N PHE A 242 22.45 -6.35 20.06
CA PHE A 242 21.68 -6.23 18.83
C PHE A 242 21.81 -7.55 18.07
N TYR A 243 20.70 -8.28 18.00
CA TYR A 243 20.68 -9.64 17.44
C TYR A 243 20.42 -9.66 15.92
N HIS A 244 19.84 -8.57 15.41
CA HIS A 244 19.54 -8.37 14.00
C HIS A 244 20.13 -7.04 13.51
N SER A 245 20.40 -6.92 12.22
CA SER A 245 20.73 -5.64 11.60
C SER A 245 19.47 -4.80 11.44
N GLY A 246 19.18 -3.95 12.41
CA GLY A 246 17.91 -3.22 12.49
C GLY A 246 18.00 -1.75 12.13
N PHE A 247 16.84 -1.13 12.03
CA PHE A 247 16.63 0.29 11.76
C PHE A 247 16.08 1.01 13.00
N ASN A 248 15.86 2.31 12.89
CA ASN A 248 14.99 3.05 13.80
C ASN A 248 13.79 3.60 13.02
N LEU A 249 12.78 2.74 12.84
CA LEU A 249 11.55 3.02 12.09
C LEU A 249 10.31 2.99 13.00
N ARG A 250 10.51 3.21 14.30
CA ARG A 250 9.41 3.26 15.27
C ARG A 250 8.50 4.45 15.00
N SER A 251 7.21 4.24 15.22
CA SER A 251 6.23 5.29 15.45
C SER A 251 6.22 5.72 16.92
N THR A 252 5.26 6.51 17.32
CA THR A 252 5.12 7.09 18.66
C THR A 252 3.73 6.82 19.23
N ASP A 253 3.60 6.87 20.57
CA ASP A 253 2.28 6.80 21.22
C ASP A 253 1.41 8.03 20.89
N LEU A 254 2.01 9.16 20.52
CA LEU A 254 1.27 10.31 19.99
C LEU A 254 0.48 9.94 18.72
N GLN A 255 1.14 9.28 17.77
CA GLN A 255 0.52 8.80 16.53
C GLN A 255 -0.46 7.66 16.81
N ALA A 256 -0.12 6.77 17.74
CA ALA A 256 -0.97 5.67 18.13
C ALA A 256 -2.27 6.14 18.80
N PHE A 257 -2.23 7.19 19.63
CA PHE A 257 -3.42 7.78 20.24
C PHE A 257 -4.42 8.23 19.15
N ILE A 258 -3.93 8.94 18.14
CA ILE A 258 -4.76 9.35 17.00
C ILE A 258 -5.29 8.12 16.26
N GLY A 259 -4.41 7.15 15.98
CA GLY A 259 -4.73 5.93 15.23
C GLY A 259 -5.85 5.11 15.85
N LEU A 260 -5.90 5.02 17.18
CA LEU A 260 -6.96 4.31 17.91
C LEU A 260 -8.35 4.87 17.58
N GLY A 261 -8.51 6.19 17.57
CA GLY A 261 -9.76 6.84 17.17
C GLY A 261 -10.05 6.78 15.66
N GLN A 262 -9.00 6.67 14.83
CA GLN A 262 -9.18 6.58 13.39
C GLN A 262 -9.66 5.19 12.94
N ILE A 263 -9.21 4.10 13.58
CA ILE A 263 -9.69 2.74 13.27
C ILE A 263 -11.21 2.63 13.52
N ASP A 264 -11.75 3.31 14.52
CA ASP A 264 -13.20 3.29 14.81
C ASP A 264 -14.05 3.89 13.68
N LYS A 265 -13.46 4.70 12.80
CA LYS A 265 -14.14 5.32 11.65
C LYS A 265 -13.92 4.54 10.34
N LEU A 266 -13.03 3.55 10.35
CA LEU A 266 -12.46 3.00 9.12
C LEU A 266 -13.52 2.26 8.29
N ASP A 267 -14.41 1.50 8.90
CA ASP A 267 -15.46 0.76 8.17
C ASP A 267 -16.42 1.72 7.46
N ASP A 268 -16.82 2.81 8.10
CA ASP A 268 -17.66 3.84 7.49
C ASP A 268 -16.94 4.54 6.33
N ILE A 269 -15.65 4.82 6.49
CA ILE A 269 -14.81 5.39 5.44
C ILE A 269 -14.71 4.46 4.24
N CYS A 270 -14.45 3.17 4.45
CA CYS A 270 -14.37 2.16 3.40
C CYS A 270 -15.70 2.02 2.65
N LYS A 271 -16.81 1.95 3.39
CA LYS A 271 -18.16 1.92 2.83
C LYS A 271 -18.44 3.12 1.94
N LYS A 272 -18.11 4.32 2.42
CA LYS A 272 -18.34 5.56 1.65
C LYS A 272 -17.49 5.62 0.38
N ARG A 273 -16.23 5.19 0.45
CA ARG A 273 -15.35 5.09 -0.73
C ARG A 273 -15.90 4.09 -1.76
N ASN A 274 -16.44 2.96 -1.32
CA ASN A 274 -17.08 1.98 -2.20
C ASN A 274 -18.35 2.53 -2.85
N GLU A 275 -19.20 3.24 -2.09
CA GLU A 275 -20.40 3.90 -2.65
C GLU A 275 -20.01 4.90 -3.74
N ASN A 276 -19.01 5.74 -3.49
CA ASN A 276 -18.51 6.70 -4.46
C ASN A 276 -17.91 6.00 -5.69
N PHE A 277 -17.12 4.93 -5.48
CA PHE A 277 -16.55 4.12 -6.56
C PHE A 277 -17.64 3.60 -7.50
N LYS A 278 -18.74 3.06 -6.96
CA LYS A 278 -19.87 2.56 -7.76
C LYS A 278 -20.52 3.66 -8.61
N ILE A 279 -20.62 4.89 -8.10
CA ILE A 279 -21.14 6.00 -8.89
C ILE A 279 -20.18 6.28 -10.07
N TYR A 280 -18.89 6.42 -9.83
CA TYR A 280 -17.89 6.62 -10.89
C TYR A 280 -17.90 5.47 -11.89
N PHE A 281 -17.91 4.23 -11.42
CA PHE A 281 -17.89 3.03 -12.24
C PHE A 281 -19.05 2.99 -13.22
N ASN A 282 -20.26 3.29 -12.74
CA ASN A 282 -21.47 3.34 -13.58
C ASN A 282 -21.42 4.53 -14.56
N GLU A 283 -20.99 5.71 -14.10
CA GLU A 283 -20.99 6.92 -14.92
C GLU A 283 -19.90 6.91 -16.00
N LEU A 284 -18.77 6.24 -15.76
CA LEU A 284 -17.61 6.23 -16.64
C LEU A 284 -17.34 4.86 -17.28
N SER A 285 -18.32 3.95 -17.29
CA SER A 285 -18.19 2.61 -17.88
C SER A 285 -17.73 2.64 -19.33
N ASP A 286 -18.25 3.57 -20.14
CA ASP A 286 -17.85 3.75 -21.55
C ASP A 286 -16.42 4.28 -21.72
N MET A 287 -15.87 4.92 -20.68
CA MET A 287 -14.53 5.50 -20.67
C MET A 287 -13.46 4.48 -20.26
N ASN A 288 -13.82 3.57 -19.37
CA ASN A 288 -12.95 2.52 -18.84
C ASN A 288 -13.56 1.13 -19.07
N PRO A 289 -13.77 0.72 -20.34
CA PRO A 289 -14.50 -0.51 -20.66
C PRO A 289 -13.79 -1.78 -20.20
N ASN A 290 -12.51 -1.70 -19.89
CA ASN A 290 -11.74 -2.84 -19.37
C ASN A 290 -11.75 -2.93 -17.84
N LEU A 291 -12.14 -1.87 -17.14
CA LEU A 291 -12.16 -1.88 -15.67
C LEU A 291 -13.20 -2.86 -15.15
N ILE A 292 -12.81 -3.74 -14.25
CA ILE A 292 -13.68 -4.76 -13.66
C ILE A 292 -13.84 -4.51 -12.16
N GLU A 293 -15.07 -4.47 -11.71
CA GLU A 293 -15.37 -4.50 -10.27
C GLU A 293 -15.27 -5.94 -9.76
N ARG A 294 -14.34 -6.19 -8.85
CA ARG A 294 -14.18 -7.47 -8.13
C ARG A 294 -14.35 -7.24 -6.64
N GLY A 295 -15.34 -7.90 -6.03
CA GLY A 295 -15.55 -7.82 -4.58
C GLY A 295 -15.91 -6.43 -4.07
N PHE A 296 -15.53 -6.12 -2.84
CA PHE A 296 -15.74 -4.81 -2.22
C PHE A 296 -14.52 -3.91 -2.45
N THR A 297 -14.72 -2.79 -3.16
CA THR A 297 -13.64 -1.88 -3.56
C THR A 297 -13.66 -0.61 -2.71
N SER A 298 -12.79 -0.55 -1.68
CA SER A 298 -12.52 0.67 -0.91
C SER A 298 -11.52 1.53 -1.69
N ASN A 299 -12.00 2.19 -2.74
CA ASN A 299 -11.19 2.85 -3.75
C ASN A 299 -10.50 4.11 -3.21
N PHE A 300 -9.18 4.16 -3.32
CA PHE A 300 -8.39 5.33 -2.90
C PHE A 300 -8.71 6.57 -3.74
N ALA A 301 -8.71 6.41 -5.06
CA ALA A 301 -9.07 7.43 -6.04
C ALA A 301 -9.53 6.74 -7.32
N TYR A 302 -10.38 7.36 -8.12
CA TYR A 302 -10.95 6.71 -9.30
C TYR A 302 -10.05 6.91 -10.52
N PRO A 303 -9.59 5.82 -11.18
CA PRO A 303 -8.73 5.89 -12.35
C PRO A 303 -9.51 6.27 -13.62
N VAL A 304 -8.87 7.04 -14.49
CA VAL A 304 -9.39 7.37 -15.83
C VAL A 304 -8.27 7.23 -16.83
N ILE A 305 -8.56 6.55 -17.97
CA ILE A 305 -7.65 6.47 -19.12
C ILE A 305 -8.31 7.14 -20.33
N SER A 306 -7.65 8.16 -20.89
CA SER A 306 -8.17 8.85 -22.08
C SER A 306 -7.07 9.43 -22.94
N LYS A 307 -7.19 9.26 -24.26
CA LYS A 307 -6.31 9.94 -25.23
C LYS A 307 -6.42 11.47 -25.11
N ASN A 308 -7.53 11.97 -24.56
CA ASN A 308 -7.77 13.40 -24.31
C ASN A 308 -7.34 13.84 -22.91
N ARG A 309 -6.48 13.03 -22.21
CA ARG A 309 -6.04 13.25 -20.81
C ARG A 309 -5.75 14.72 -20.51
N ASP A 310 -4.88 15.35 -21.28
CA ASP A 310 -4.40 16.70 -20.98
C ASP A 310 -5.54 17.73 -21.08
N ALA A 311 -6.46 17.58 -22.02
CA ALA A 311 -7.63 18.46 -22.15
C ALA A 311 -8.61 18.25 -20.98
N ILE A 312 -8.86 17.00 -20.59
CA ILE A 312 -9.73 16.67 -19.44
C ILE A 312 -9.12 17.21 -18.15
N VAL A 313 -7.83 16.95 -17.91
CA VAL A 313 -7.10 17.43 -16.74
C VAL A 313 -7.17 18.96 -16.64
N ASN A 314 -6.90 19.68 -17.73
CA ASN A 314 -6.98 21.13 -17.74
C ASN A 314 -8.40 21.65 -17.43
N SER A 315 -9.44 20.98 -17.98
CA SER A 315 -10.83 21.35 -17.71
C SER A 315 -11.20 21.13 -16.23
N LEU A 316 -10.77 20.02 -15.63
CA LEU A 316 -10.99 19.72 -14.22
C LEU A 316 -10.27 20.73 -13.32
N LEU A 317 -9.01 21.05 -13.62
CA LEU A 317 -8.22 22.04 -12.86
C LEU A 317 -8.84 23.46 -12.95
N ASN A 318 -9.34 23.88 -14.11
CA ASN A 318 -10.04 25.15 -14.30
C ASN A 318 -11.33 25.25 -13.47
N GLU A 319 -11.98 24.11 -13.22
CA GLU A 319 -13.14 23.99 -12.35
C GLU A 319 -12.79 23.78 -10.87
N ASN A 320 -11.52 23.99 -10.50
CA ASN A 320 -10.99 23.80 -9.15
C ASN A 320 -11.19 22.36 -8.61
N ILE A 321 -10.98 21.36 -9.46
CA ILE A 321 -10.99 19.95 -9.11
C ILE A 321 -9.56 19.43 -9.19
N GLU A 322 -9.04 18.93 -8.07
CA GLU A 322 -7.70 18.35 -8.03
C GLU A 322 -7.65 16.98 -8.71
N VAL A 323 -6.60 16.74 -9.46
CA VAL A 323 -6.31 15.47 -10.15
C VAL A 323 -4.81 15.17 -10.10
N ARG A 324 -4.41 13.92 -10.30
CA ARG A 324 -3.00 13.51 -10.37
C ARG A 324 -2.78 12.54 -11.54
N PRO A 325 -1.54 12.46 -12.06
CA PRO A 325 -1.12 11.34 -12.90
C PRO A 325 -1.40 10.00 -12.22
N MET A 326 -1.56 8.93 -13.03
CA MET A 326 -1.81 7.59 -12.49
C MET A 326 -0.59 7.09 -11.70
N ILE A 327 -0.63 7.25 -10.39
CA ILE A 327 0.44 6.89 -9.46
C ILE A 327 1.81 7.38 -9.97
N CYS A 328 2.76 6.48 -10.26
CA CYS A 328 4.04 6.86 -10.88
C CYS A 328 4.02 6.75 -12.42
N GLY A 329 2.90 6.40 -13.03
CA GLY A 329 2.86 6.00 -14.45
C GLY A 329 3.60 4.70 -14.65
N SER A 330 4.74 4.74 -15.35
CA SER A 330 5.63 3.59 -15.54
C SER A 330 6.88 3.68 -14.67
N MET A 331 7.07 2.73 -13.79
CA MET A 331 8.28 2.60 -12.97
C MET A 331 9.54 2.48 -13.83
N GLY A 332 9.45 1.77 -14.96
CA GLY A 332 10.58 1.56 -15.89
C GLY A 332 11.07 2.81 -16.61
N THR A 333 10.31 3.92 -16.55
CA THR A 333 10.67 5.23 -17.14
C THR A 333 11.07 6.27 -16.09
N GLN A 334 10.93 5.94 -14.79
CA GLN A 334 11.30 6.86 -13.72
C GLN A 334 12.83 7.10 -13.67
N PRO A 335 13.27 8.34 -13.48
CA PRO A 335 14.71 8.69 -13.54
C PRO A 335 15.60 7.85 -12.65
N PHE A 336 15.16 7.49 -11.43
CA PHE A 336 15.98 6.71 -10.51
C PHE A 336 16.17 5.26 -10.97
N TYR A 337 15.17 4.69 -11.65
CA TYR A 337 15.28 3.36 -12.27
C TYR A 337 16.17 3.41 -13.50
N VAL A 338 15.90 4.38 -14.42
CA VAL A 338 16.63 4.52 -15.68
C VAL A 338 18.14 4.73 -15.46
N LYS A 339 18.52 5.52 -14.45
CA LYS A 339 19.94 5.75 -14.10
C LYS A 339 20.68 4.47 -13.76
N LYS A 340 20.00 3.46 -13.22
CA LYS A 340 20.64 2.23 -12.72
C LYS A 340 20.49 1.05 -13.68
N TYR A 341 19.35 0.93 -14.36
CA TYR A 341 18.98 -0.25 -15.13
C TYR A 341 18.74 0.04 -16.62
N GLY A 342 18.76 1.29 -17.04
CA GLY A 342 18.30 1.70 -18.36
C GLY A 342 16.76 1.80 -18.45
N LYS A 343 16.26 2.40 -19.51
CA LYS A 343 14.82 2.56 -19.75
C LYS A 343 14.18 1.20 -20.05
N LYS A 344 13.07 0.89 -19.37
CA LYS A 344 12.25 -0.30 -19.65
C LYS A 344 10.82 0.13 -19.95
N GLU A 345 10.40 -0.10 -21.16
CA GLU A 345 9.01 0.13 -21.63
C GLU A 345 8.28 -1.19 -21.73
N LEU A 346 7.06 -1.24 -21.20
CA LEU A 346 6.16 -2.38 -21.28
C LEU A 346 4.83 -1.89 -21.88
N PRO A 347 4.11 -2.71 -22.66
CA PRO A 347 3.00 -2.26 -23.48
C PRO A 347 1.85 -1.62 -22.72
N ALA A 348 1.29 -2.31 -21.71
CA ALA A 348 0.10 -1.84 -21.01
C ALA A 348 0.40 -0.67 -20.07
N VAL A 349 1.52 -0.72 -19.33
CA VAL A 349 1.90 0.40 -18.45
C VAL A 349 2.22 1.68 -19.25
N SER A 350 2.70 1.56 -20.48
CA SER A 350 2.94 2.73 -21.36
C SER A 350 1.64 3.47 -21.71
N ILE A 351 0.51 2.74 -21.80
CA ILE A 351 -0.83 3.35 -21.99
C ILE A 351 -1.21 4.14 -20.75
N VAL A 352 -1.02 3.54 -19.57
CA VAL A 352 -1.32 4.18 -18.28
C VAL A 352 -0.44 5.41 -18.03
N ASP A 353 0.84 5.33 -18.30
CA ASP A 353 1.80 6.44 -18.19
C ASP A 353 1.40 7.64 -19.06
N LYS A 354 1.01 7.36 -20.29
CA LYS A 354 0.68 8.39 -21.28
C LYS A 354 -0.72 8.97 -21.13
N TYR A 355 -1.71 8.15 -20.76
CA TYR A 355 -3.13 8.49 -20.87
C TYR A 355 -3.87 8.40 -19.53
N GLY A 356 -3.23 7.89 -18.47
CA GLY A 356 -3.82 7.67 -17.17
C GLY A 356 -3.74 8.91 -16.26
N PHE A 357 -4.79 9.11 -15.48
CA PHE A 357 -4.87 10.03 -14.35
C PHE A 357 -5.92 9.54 -13.38
N TYR A 358 -5.99 10.11 -12.18
CA TYR A 358 -7.06 9.79 -11.25
C TYR A 358 -7.71 11.02 -10.66
N VAL A 359 -8.99 10.85 -10.29
CA VAL A 359 -9.85 11.87 -9.71
C VAL A 359 -10.20 11.53 -8.26
N PRO A 360 -10.63 12.53 -7.44
CA PRO A 360 -10.90 12.33 -6.04
C PRO A 360 -11.89 11.20 -5.75
N ASN A 361 -11.61 10.41 -4.71
CA ASN A 361 -12.56 9.54 -4.06
C ASN A 361 -12.29 9.51 -2.54
N HIS A 362 -12.75 10.49 -1.81
CA HIS A 362 -12.68 10.55 -0.35
C HIS A 362 -14.08 10.54 0.30
N PRO A 363 -14.20 10.17 1.58
CA PRO A 363 -15.50 10.01 2.23
C PRO A 363 -16.33 11.31 2.33
N GLY A 364 -15.70 12.48 2.22
CA GLY A 364 -16.38 13.78 2.24
C GLY A 364 -16.99 14.21 0.91
N LEU A 365 -16.80 13.46 -0.20
CA LEU A 365 -17.39 13.78 -1.50
C LEU A 365 -18.90 13.61 -1.49
N LYS A 366 -19.61 14.58 -2.07
CA LYS A 366 -21.04 14.48 -2.33
C LYS A 366 -21.29 13.89 -3.71
N LYS A 367 -22.43 13.25 -3.88
CA LYS A 367 -22.84 12.66 -5.17
C LYS A 367 -22.83 13.69 -6.30
N GLU A 368 -23.30 14.90 -6.03
CA GLU A 368 -23.34 16.00 -6.99
C GLU A 368 -21.94 16.41 -7.48
N GLU A 369 -20.92 16.35 -6.59
CA GLU A 369 -19.54 16.64 -6.94
C GLU A 369 -18.97 15.53 -7.85
N ILE A 370 -19.27 14.26 -7.56
CA ILE A 370 -18.90 13.13 -8.41
C ILE A 370 -19.54 13.26 -9.80
N LEU A 371 -20.84 13.59 -9.87
CA LEU A 371 -21.53 13.81 -11.14
C LEU A 371 -20.98 15.01 -11.91
N LYS A 372 -20.59 16.08 -11.23
CA LYS A 372 -19.88 17.21 -11.87
C LYS A 372 -18.59 16.73 -12.51
N ILE A 373 -17.76 15.97 -11.79
CA ILE A 373 -16.47 15.43 -12.29
C ILE A 373 -16.72 14.57 -13.51
N THR A 374 -17.63 13.60 -13.43
CA THR A 374 -17.90 12.65 -14.52
C THR A 374 -18.47 13.33 -15.77
N ASN A 375 -19.32 14.34 -15.61
CA ASN A 375 -19.85 15.13 -16.72
C ASN A 375 -18.76 15.88 -17.46
N ILE A 376 -17.84 16.58 -16.76
CA ILE A 376 -16.70 17.25 -17.38
C ILE A 376 -15.85 16.26 -18.18
N ILE A 377 -15.54 15.10 -17.61
CA ILE A 377 -14.77 14.05 -18.27
C ILE A 377 -15.47 13.62 -19.57
N LYS A 378 -16.76 13.28 -19.52
CA LYS A 378 -17.55 12.83 -20.68
C LYS A 378 -17.65 13.89 -21.76
N GLU A 379 -17.95 15.14 -21.41
CA GLU A 379 -18.10 16.25 -22.37
C GLU A 379 -16.81 16.53 -23.12
N VAL A 380 -15.69 16.66 -22.41
CA VAL A 380 -14.40 16.92 -23.04
C VAL A 380 -13.94 15.73 -23.91
N ASN A 381 -14.24 14.50 -23.46
CA ASN A 381 -13.88 13.32 -24.25
C ASN A 381 -14.69 13.24 -25.55
N LYS A 382 -15.99 13.58 -25.56
CA LYS A 382 -16.85 13.59 -26.75
C LYS A 382 -16.41 14.64 -27.78
N LEU A 383 -15.92 15.77 -27.35
CA LEU A 383 -15.55 16.90 -28.23
C LEU A 383 -14.30 16.63 -29.09
N ARG A 384 -13.46 15.64 -28.76
CA ARG A 384 -12.14 15.45 -29.37
C ARG A 384 -11.85 14.07 -29.99
N SER A 385 -12.91 13.25 -30.26
CA SER A 385 -12.79 11.98 -31.04
C SER A 385 -12.56 10.63 -30.30
N PRO A 386 -12.79 9.50 -30.99
CA PRO A 386 -13.27 8.29 -30.32
C PRO A 386 -12.20 7.29 -29.91
N TYR A 387 -12.57 6.48 -28.95
CA TYR A 387 -12.10 5.13 -28.57
C TYR A 387 -10.62 4.76 -28.67
N LEU A 388 -10.07 4.29 -27.53
CA LEU A 388 -8.94 3.38 -27.52
C LEU A 388 -9.30 2.13 -28.36
N PRO A 389 -8.39 1.58 -29.17
CA PRO A 389 -8.68 0.34 -29.88
C PRO A 389 -8.94 -0.77 -28.85
N THR A 390 -10.13 -1.35 -28.92
CA THR A 390 -10.39 -2.67 -28.35
C THR A 390 -9.43 -3.66 -29.02
N ARG A 391 -8.76 -4.48 -28.24
CA ARG A 391 -8.04 -5.66 -28.77
C ARG A 391 -9.02 -6.66 -29.32
#